data_76cbc0eb7f57ae67c87df22ea5d40763
#
_entry.id   76cbc0eb7f57ae67c87df22ea5d40763
#
_cell.length_a   1.000
_cell.length_b   1.000
_cell.length_c   1.000
_cell.angle_alpha   90.00
_cell.angle_beta   90.00
_cell.angle_gamma   90.00
#
_symmetry.space_group_name_H-M   'P 1'
#
loop_
_entity.id
_entity.type
_entity.pdbx_description
1 polymer ?
#
loop_
_entity_poly.entity_id
_entity_poly.type
_entity_poly.pdbx_seq_one_letter_code
_entity_poly.pdbx_strand_id
1 'polypeptide(L)'
;MRTNRPRVGDPEVSVVVPVVERIGDLAQIYREFSAELSRLGRSAEFIFVVEERLRGEVLPVLRQLQEGEEREILIVLLGGRFGESAALTLGLDRARGEIIVTLASYFQVEPNGLGAAFAELEKGVDLVGGRRFPRIDSAFNRAQSRLFHWFVSRLTSTDFHDVSCGFKVMRRRVARELNLYGGLHRFIPVLALSHGFTVREIPVAQRVEDRGTRYYGTGVYLGRLLDILTIFFLMKFTRMPLRFFGLLGSFLFAGGFPTAATAAVEKVFFQTGISDRAALLLGVLLMVLGVQTLSLGLIGEIIIFTHARNVREYKVAEVIRKPSRPELVLPPGTGDEPAIDGARQAS
;
A
#
# COMPACT_ATOMS: atom_id res chain seq x y z
N MET A 1 19.37 0.45 7.98
CA MET A 1 18.60 1.71 7.86
C MET A 1 19.44 2.71 7.04
N ARG A 2 19.15 2.86 5.74
CA ARG A 2 19.84 3.88 4.93
C ARG A 2 19.08 5.18 5.08
N THR A 3 19.62 6.11 5.86
CA THR A 3 19.16 7.50 5.95
C THR A 3 19.49 8.18 4.62
N ASN A 4 18.61 8.07 3.65
CA ASN A 4 18.73 8.83 2.40
C ASN A 4 18.20 10.25 2.69
N ARG A 5 19.09 11.17 3.09
CA ARG A 5 18.77 12.58 3.11
C ARG A 5 18.57 13.04 1.66
N PRO A 6 17.62 13.95 1.38
CA PRO A 6 17.46 14.49 0.03
C PRO A 6 18.78 15.07 -0.45
N ARG A 7 19.18 14.68 -1.65
CA ARG A 7 20.37 15.24 -2.30
C ARG A 7 19.95 16.52 -3.03
N VAL A 8 20.86 17.45 -3.12
CA VAL A 8 20.68 18.63 -3.98
C VAL A 8 20.45 18.11 -5.40
N GLY A 9 19.27 18.39 -5.98
CA GLY A 9 18.85 17.86 -7.29
C GLY A 9 17.80 16.74 -7.24
N ASP A 10 17.42 16.21 -6.06
CA ASP A 10 16.29 15.27 -5.97
C ASP A 10 14.96 16.00 -6.23
N PRO A 11 13.99 15.35 -6.90
CA PRO A 11 12.67 15.92 -7.11
C PRO A 11 11.94 16.09 -5.76
N GLU A 12 11.12 17.13 -5.66
CA GLU A 12 10.31 17.35 -4.46
C GLU A 12 9.19 16.29 -4.33
N VAL A 13 8.62 15.93 -5.47
CA VAL A 13 7.47 15.02 -5.55
C VAL A 13 7.83 13.78 -6.37
N SER A 14 7.46 12.60 -5.88
CA SER A 14 7.49 11.36 -6.68
C SER A 14 6.06 10.90 -6.94
N VAL A 15 5.67 10.80 -8.20
CA VAL A 15 4.37 10.29 -8.63
C VAL A 15 4.51 8.82 -8.98
N VAL A 16 3.84 7.95 -8.22
CA VAL A 16 3.88 6.48 -8.40
C VAL A 16 2.59 6.01 -9.06
N VAL A 17 2.71 5.36 -10.20
CA VAL A 17 1.59 4.84 -11.00
C VAL A 17 1.76 3.33 -11.17
N PRO A 18 1.01 2.50 -10.44
CA PRO A 18 0.99 1.05 -10.63
C PRO A 18 0.16 0.70 -11.86
N VAL A 19 0.77 0.06 -12.85
CA VAL A 19 0.12 -0.35 -14.11
C VAL A 19 -0.09 -1.86 -14.07
N VAL A 20 -1.24 -2.28 -13.51
CA VAL A 20 -1.51 -3.69 -13.17
C VAL A 20 -2.76 -4.24 -13.84
N GLU A 21 -3.94 -3.70 -13.58
CA GLU A 21 -5.20 -4.32 -14.03
C GLU A 21 -5.92 -3.52 -15.11
N ARG A 22 -6.15 -2.24 -14.85
CA ARG A 22 -6.89 -1.33 -15.72
C ARG A 22 -5.94 -0.25 -16.22
N ILE A 23 -5.94 -0.04 -17.51
CA ILE A 23 -5.09 0.96 -18.16
C ILE A 23 -6.00 1.98 -18.83
N GLY A 24 -5.75 3.25 -18.58
CA GLY A 24 -6.26 4.37 -19.35
C GLY A 24 -5.18 4.91 -20.30
N ASP A 25 -5.39 6.10 -20.83
CA ASP A 25 -4.36 6.80 -21.57
C ASP A 25 -3.29 7.33 -20.60
N LEU A 26 -2.22 6.56 -20.44
CA LEU A 26 -1.10 6.89 -19.53
C LEU A 26 -0.39 8.18 -19.95
N ALA A 27 -0.33 8.47 -21.26
CA ALA A 27 0.28 9.68 -21.75
C ALA A 27 -0.53 10.92 -21.36
N GLN A 28 -1.84 10.84 -21.47
CA GLN A 28 -2.71 11.93 -21.05
C GLN A 28 -2.69 12.10 -19.53
N ILE A 29 -2.75 11.01 -18.76
CA ILE A 29 -2.62 11.06 -17.27
C ILE A 29 -1.33 11.76 -16.88
N TYR A 30 -0.21 11.36 -17.49
CA TYR A 30 1.08 11.99 -17.25
C TYR A 30 1.04 13.50 -17.52
N ARG A 31 0.57 13.89 -18.73
CA ARG A 31 0.55 15.31 -19.14
C ARG A 31 -0.29 16.17 -18.21
N GLU A 32 -1.48 15.71 -17.85
CA GLU A 32 -2.40 16.45 -16.99
C GLU A 32 -1.83 16.66 -15.57
N PHE A 33 -1.32 15.59 -14.96
CA PHE A 33 -0.72 15.69 -13.62
C PHE A 33 0.62 16.44 -13.64
N SER A 34 1.43 16.29 -14.69
CA SER A 34 2.66 17.06 -14.89
C SER A 34 2.39 18.55 -15.05
N ALA A 35 1.36 18.92 -15.82
CA ALA A 35 0.94 20.31 -16.00
C ALA A 35 0.48 20.94 -14.67
N GLU A 36 -0.31 20.20 -13.88
CA GLU A 36 -0.76 20.68 -12.57
C GLU A 36 0.39 20.84 -11.58
N LEU A 37 1.35 19.89 -11.55
CA LEU A 37 2.56 20.01 -10.73
C LEU A 37 3.42 21.22 -11.15
N SER A 38 3.52 21.49 -12.47
CA SER A 38 4.20 22.69 -12.98
C SER A 38 3.50 23.97 -12.57
N ARG A 39 2.14 23.99 -12.63
CA ARG A 39 1.33 25.13 -12.18
C ARG A 39 1.53 25.42 -10.69
N LEU A 40 1.75 24.37 -9.89
CA LEU A 40 2.02 24.47 -8.46
C LEU A 40 3.51 24.73 -8.14
N GLY A 41 4.37 24.87 -9.16
CA GLY A 41 5.81 25.13 -9.01
C GLY A 41 6.59 23.99 -8.38
N ARG A 42 6.08 22.73 -8.46
CA ARG A 42 6.72 21.57 -7.81
C ARG A 42 7.55 20.77 -8.82
N SER A 43 8.80 20.48 -8.49
CA SER A 43 9.62 19.53 -9.25
C SER A 43 9.13 18.10 -8.97
N ALA A 44 9.06 17.26 -10.01
CA ALA A 44 8.54 15.92 -9.84
C ALA A 44 9.22 14.91 -10.77
N GLU A 45 9.29 13.66 -10.30
CA GLU A 45 9.56 12.46 -11.10
C GLU A 45 8.30 11.61 -11.19
N PHE A 46 8.19 10.82 -12.26
CA PHE A 46 7.12 9.84 -12.44
C PHE A 46 7.69 8.43 -12.45
N ILE A 47 7.07 7.53 -11.69
CA ILE A 47 7.49 6.14 -11.55
C ILE A 47 6.35 5.24 -11.99
N PHE A 48 6.45 4.66 -13.19
CA PHE A 48 5.50 3.69 -13.71
C PHE A 48 5.99 2.27 -13.38
N VAL A 49 5.20 1.53 -12.62
CA VAL A 49 5.52 0.13 -12.30
C VAL A 49 4.58 -0.77 -13.06
N VAL A 50 5.10 -1.48 -14.06
CA VAL A 50 4.32 -2.19 -15.08
C VAL A 50 4.45 -3.69 -14.89
N GLU A 51 3.33 -4.42 -14.87
CA GLU A 51 3.33 -5.89 -14.91
C GLU A 51 3.75 -6.42 -16.29
N GLU A 52 4.48 -7.52 -16.31
CA GLU A 52 5.03 -8.13 -17.53
C GLU A 52 3.97 -8.37 -18.61
N ARG A 53 2.76 -8.78 -18.24
CA ARG A 53 1.66 -9.02 -19.19
C ARG A 53 1.24 -7.77 -19.99
N LEU A 54 1.48 -6.59 -19.45
CA LEU A 54 1.12 -5.29 -20.04
C LEU A 54 2.29 -4.63 -20.76
N ARG A 55 3.48 -5.24 -20.68
CA ARG A 55 4.72 -4.72 -21.26
C ARG A 55 4.57 -4.35 -22.73
N GLY A 56 4.02 -5.26 -23.55
CA GLY A 56 3.90 -5.05 -25.00
C GLY A 56 3.01 -3.87 -25.36
N GLU A 57 1.96 -3.63 -24.58
CA GLU A 57 0.99 -2.56 -24.81
C GLU A 57 1.49 -1.20 -24.29
N VAL A 58 2.06 -1.19 -23.10
CA VAL A 58 2.34 0.05 -22.35
C VAL A 58 3.75 0.59 -22.57
N LEU A 59 4.73 -0.29 -22.72
CA LEU A 59 6.14 0.12 -22.79
C LEU A 59 6.46 1.06 -23.96
N PRO A 60 5.91 0.87 -25.19
CA PRO A 60 6.15 1.81 -26.29
C PRO A 60 5.68 3.24 -25.96
N VAL A 61 4.50 3.36 -25.36
CA VAL A 61 3.93 4.66 -24.96
C VAL A 61 4.78 5.33 -23.88
N LEU A 62 5.19 4.58 -22.86
CA LEU A 62 6.01 5.13 -21.78
C LEU A 62 7.43 5.50 -22.24
N ARG A 63 8.03 4.76 -23.17
CA ARG A 63 9.32 5.13 -23.75
C ARG A 63 9.22 6.42 -24.58
N GLN A 64 8.19 6.56 -25.38
CA GLN A 64 7.96 7.79 -26.14
C GLN A 64 7.79 9.00 -25.20
N LEU A 65 7.07 8.85 -24.08
CA LEU A 65 6.99 9.87 -23.04
C LEU A 65 8.36 10.17 -22.42
N GLN A 66 9.13 9.13 -22.09
CA GLN A 66 10.44 9.27 -21.48
C GLN A 66 11.43 10.04 -22.36
N GLU A 67 11.33 9.89 -23.68
CA GLU A 67 12.18 10.59 -24.66
C GLU A 67 11.74 12.03 -24.91
N GLY A 68 10.42 12.28 -24.90
CA GLY A 68 9.83 13.56 -25.31
C GLY A 68 9.64 14.58 -24.19
N GLU A 69 9.71 14.18 -22.94
CA GLU A 69 9.37 15.01 -21.78
C GLU A 69 10.59 15.41 -20.94
N GLU A 70 10.54 16.60 -20.34
CA GLU A 70 11.65 17.12 -19.55
C GLU A 70 11.77 16.46 -18.17
N ARG A 71 10.64 16.06 -17.57
CA ARG A 71 10.61 15.44 -16.25
C ARG A 71 11.19 14.03 -16.29
N GLU A 72 11.84 13.63 -15.22
CA GLU A 72 12.37 12.28 -15.11
C GLU A 72 11.23 11.26 -15.00
N ILE A 73 11.25 10.28 -15.91
CA ILE A 73 10.32 9.17 -15.92
C ILE A 73 11.11 7.89 -15.67
N LEU A 74 10.77 7.17 -14.61
CA LEU A 74 11.31 5.86 -14.29
C LEU A 74 10.30 4.77 -14.65
N ILE A 75 10.69 3.84 -15.50
CA ILE A 75 9.86 2.68 -15.85
C ILE A 75 10.45 1.46 -15.17
N VAL A 76 9.64 0.75 -14.40
CA VAL A 76 10.02 -0.45 -13.66
C VAL A 76 9.14 -1.61 -14.10
N LEU A 77 9.75 -2.68 -14.61
CA LEU A 77 9.02 -3.86 -15.05
C LEU A 77 9.02 -4.94 -13.96
N LEU A 78 7.85 -5.45 -13.63
CA LEU A 78 7.68 -6.61 -12.76
C LEU A 78 7.80 -7.89 -13.58
N GLY A 79 8.58 -8.86 -13.14
CA GLY A 79 8.81 -10.13 -13.83
C GLY A 79 7.68 -11.15 -13.69
N GLY A 80 6.46 -10.73 -13.33
CA GLY A 80 5.30 -11.60 -13.17
C GLY A 80 4.06 -10.86 -12.70
N ARG A 81 3.01 -11.61 -12.32
CA ARG A 81 1.77 -11.08 -11.75
C ARG A 81 1.89 -11.00 -10.24
N PHE A 82 2.12 -9.83 -9.72
CA PHE A 82 2.27 -9.61 -8.27
C PHE A 82 1.19 -8.71 -7.67
N GLY A 83 0.39 -8.06 -8.53
CA GLY A 83 -0.72 -7.21 -8.13
C GLY A 83 -0.30 -5.80 -7.72
N GLU A 84 -1.31 -4.96 -7.45
CA GLU A 84 -1.15 -3.51 -7.23
C GLU A 84 -0.35 -3.18 -5.97
N SER A 85 -0.49 -3.97 -4.90
CA SER A 85 0.28 -3.76 -3.66
C SER A 85 1.79 -3.92 -3.88
N ALA A 86 2.21 -4.95 -4.62
CA ALA A 86 3.63 -5.15 -4.93
C ALA A 86 4.17 -4.06 -5.86
N ALA A 87 3.38 -3.66 -6.87
CA ALA A 87 3.73 -2.58 -7.77
C ALA A 87 3.90 -1.25 -7.02
N LEU A 88 2.97 -0.92 -6.13
CA LEU A 88 3.08 0.27 -5.27
C LEU A 88 4.30 0.20 -4.35
N THR A 89 4.52 -0.92 -3.65
CA THR A 89 5.69 -1.08 -2.77
C THR A 89 6.99 -0.82 -3.53
N LEU A 90 7.13 -1.41 -4.73
CA LEU A 90 8.31 -1.21 -5.55
C LEU A 90 8.47 0.25 -6.00
N GLY A 91 7.37 0.90 -6.38
CA GLY A 91 7.37 2.32 -6.74
C GLY A 91 7.74 3.22 -5.56
N LEU A 92 7.17 2.95 -4.38
CA LEU A 92 7.49 3.68 -3.14
C LEU A 92 8.96 3.51 -2.73
N ASP A 93 9.52 2.31 -2.88
CA ASP A 93 10.95 2.04 -2.62
C ASP A 93 11.90 2.83 -3.55
N ARG A 94 11.44 3.16 -4.76
CA ARG A 94 12.22 3.89 -5.78
C ARG A 94 12.01 5.40 -5.73
N ALA A 95 10.98 5.87 -5.05
CA ALA A 95 10.65 7.27 -4.91
C ALA A 95 11.75 8.04 -4.17
N ARG A 96 12.18 9.18 -4.77
CA ARG A 96 13.20 10.07 -4.21
C ARG A 96 12.62 11.34 -3.61
N GLY A 97 11.40 11.72 -4.01
CA GLY A 97 10.71 12.90 -3.51
C GLY A 97 10.36 12.83 -2.02
N GLU A 98 10.34 13.94 -1.33
CA GLU A 98 9.87 14.04 0.07
C GLU A 98 8.35 13.88 0.16
N ILE A 99 7.65 14.20 -0.90
CA ILE A 99 6.22 14.00 -1.05
C ILE A 99 6.00 12.91 -2.09
N ILE A 100 5.15 11.96 -1.78
CA ILE A 100 4.79 10.88 -2.69
C ILE A 100 3.31 10.99 -3.05
N VAL A 101 3.03 10.98 -4.34
CA VAL A 101 1.68 10.94 -4.90
C VAL A 101 1.46 9.56 -5.51
N THR A 102 0.40 8.86 -5.12
CA THR A 102 -0.02 7.65 -5.83
C THR A 102 -1.20 7.97 -6.73
N LEU A 103 -1.21 7.41 -7.92
CA LEU A 103 -2.30 7.56 -8.89
C LEU A 103 -2.73 6.19 -9.41
N ALA A 104 -3.98 6.09 -9.84
CA ALA A 104 -4.42 4.95 -10.64
C ALA A 104 -3.86 5.06 -12.07
N SER A 105 -3.66 3.93 -12.75
CA SER A 105 -3.26 3.87 -14.16
C SER A 105 -4.42 4.13 -15.15
N TYR A 106 -5.52 4.69 -14.67
CA TYR A 106 -6.69 5.08 -15.44
C TYR A 106 -7.28 6.38 -14.89
N PHE A 107 -8.11 7.05 -15.69
CA PHE A 107 -8.75 8.29 -15.27
C PHE A 107 -9.71 8.05 -14.11
N GLN A 108 -9.30 8.43 -12.91
CA GLN A 108 -10.08 8.26 -11.70
C GLN A 108 -10.54 9.60 -11.12
N VAL A 109 -9.62 10.54 -11.02
CA VAL A 109 -9.84 11.86 -10.42
C VAL A 109 -9.19 12.96 -11.25
N GLU A 110 -9.69 14.19 -11.05
CA GLU A 110 -9.11 15.38 -11.65
C GLU A 110 -7.79 15.78 -10.97
N PRO A 111 -6.79 16.30 -11.70
CA PRO A 111 -5.50 16.73 -11.16
C PRO A 111 -5.57 17.89 -10.17
N ASN A 112 -6.62 18.73 -10.25
CA ASN A 112 -6.81 19.91 -9.41
C ASN A 112 -6.82 19.62 -7.89
N GLY A 113 -7.07 18.35 -7.50
CA GLY A 113 -6.98 17.90 -6.13
C GLY A 113 -5.57 17.99 -5.51
N LEU A 114 -4.51 18.08 -6.34
CA LEU A 114 -3.12 18.13 -5.85
C LEU A 114 -2.86 19.37 -4.96
N GLY A 115 -3.33 20.54 -5.39
CA GLY A 115 -3.14 21.77 -4.61
C GLY A 115 -3.75 21.70 -3.22
N ALA A 116 -4.98 21.19 -3.11
CA ALA A 116 -5.64 21.00 -1.82
C ALA A 116 -4.92 19.95 -0.95
N ALA A 117 -4.41 18.88 -1.57
CA ALA A 117 -3.67 17.85 -0.85
C ALA A 117 -2.34 18.38 -0.29
N PHE A 118 -1.58 19.15 -1.07
CA PHE A 118 -0.34 19.78 -0.59
C PHE A 118 -0.61 20.78 0.54
N ALA A 119 -1.65 21.57 0.45
CA ALA A 119 -2.04 22.50 1.51
C ALA A 119 -2.33 21.78 2.84
N GLU A 120 -2.95 20.59 2.80
CA GLU A 120 -3.16 19.79 4.02
C GLU A 120 -1.84 19.21 4.57
N LEU A 121 -0.91 18.77 3.69
CA LEU A 121 0.41 18.35 4.15
C LEU A 121 1.20 19.49 4.81
N GLU A 122 1.08 20.71 4.30
CA GLU A 122 1.72 21.90 4.89
C GLU A 122 1.17 22.23 6.28
N LYS A 123 -0.10 21.90 6.56
CA LYS A 123 -0.71 22.00 7.90
C LYS A 123 -0.22 20.90 8.87
N GLY A 124 0.69 20.03 8.45
CA GLY A 124 1.27 18.97 9.30
C GLY A 124 0.59 17.60 9.18
N VAL A 125 -0.37 17.42 8.28
CA VAL A 125 -0.95 16.11 7.96
C VAL A 125 0.11 15.23 7.30
N ASP A 126 0.13 13.93 7.58
CA ASP A 126 1.10 12.98 7.06
C ASP A 126 0.67 12.32 5.76
N LEU A 127 -0.63 12.05 5.64
CA LEU A 127 -1.24 11.43 4.49
C LEU A 127 -2.61 12.06 4.19
N VAL A 128 -2.80 12.41 2.93
CA VAL A 128 -4.08 12.91 2.41
C VAL A 128 -4.63 11.90 1.39
N GLY A 129 -5.82 11.37 1.67
CA GLY A 129 -6.57 10.51 0.76
C GLY A 129 -7.59 11.32 -0.05
N GLY A 130 -7.73 11.01 -1.33
CA GLY A 130 -8.79 11.60 -2.14
C GLY A 130 -10.12 10.89 -1.90
N ARG A 131 -11.19 11.65 -1.62
CA ARG A 131 -12.56 11.19 -1.62
C ARG A 131 -13.24 11.61 -2.91
N ARG A 132 -13.59 10.65 -3.76
CA ARG A 132 -14.31 10.94 -5.02
C ARG A 132 -15.69 11.52 -4.72
N PHE A 133 -15.90 12.76 -5.12
CA PHE A 133 -17.17 13.46 -4.91
C PHE A 133 -17.47 14.45 -6.04
N PRO A 134 -18.70 14.43 -6.65
CA PRO A 134 -19.78 13.46 -6.39
C PRO A 134 -19.43 12.05 -6.90
N ARG A 135 -19.87 11.00 -6.17
CA ARG A 135 -19.69 9.61 -6.62
C ARG A 135 -20.69 9.26 -7.70
N ILE A 136 -20.15 8.79 -8.83
CA ILE A 136 -20.91 8.44 -10.03
C ILE A 136 -21.27 6.92 -10.06
N ASP A 137 -20.94 6.18 -9.00
CA ASP A 137 -21.14 4.72 -8.89
C ASP A 137 -22.61 4.32 -8.81
N SER A 138 -22.92 3.06 -9.23
CA SER A 138 -24.26 2.47 -9.10
C SER A 138 -24.76 2.42 -7.65
N ALA A 139 -26.10 2.41 -7.47
CA ALA A 139 -26.72 2.36 -6.12
C ALA A 139 -26.26 1.13 -5.31
N PHE A 140 -26.06 -0.03 -5.97
CA PHE A 140 -25.58 -1.24 -5.33
C PHE A 140 -24.14 -1.10 -4.82
N ASN A 141 -23.23 -0.55 -5.63
CA ASN A 141 -21.85 -0.30 -5.23
C ASN A 141 -21.78 0.73 -4.09
N ARG A 142 -22.68 1.71 -4.06
CA ARG A 142 -22.79 2.68 -2.96
C ARG A 142 -23.25 2.04 -1.65
N ALA A 143 -24.21 1.11 -1.70
CA ALA A 143 -24.68 0.39 -0.51
C ALA A 143 -23.59 -0.50 0.08
N GLN A 144 -22.88 -1.25 -0.77
CA GLN A 144 -21.74 -2.08 -0.37
C GLN A 144 -20.60 -1.23 0.21
N SER A 145 -20.28 -0.09 -0.42
CA SER A 145 -19.27 0.84 0.11
C SER A 145 -19.69 1.39 1.49
N ARG A 146 -20.96 1.71 1.71
CA ARG A 146 -21.45 2.19 3.03
C ARG A 146 -21.26 1.12 4.11
N LEU A 147 -21.61 -0.12 3.85
CA LEU A 147 -21.40 -1.21 4.80
C LEU A 147 -19.91 -1.40 5.11
N PHE A 148 -19.07 -1.35 4.07
CA PHE A 148 -17.62 -1.42 4.21
C PHE A 148 -17.07 -0.27 5.05
N HIS A 149 -17.47 0.98 4.76
CA HIS A 149 -17.00 2.16 5.50
C HIS A 149 -17.51 2.15 6.95
N TRP A 150 -18.75 1.73 7.19
CA TRP A 150 -19.26 1.54 8.56
C TRP A 150 -18.39 0.56 9.36
N PHE A 151 -17.99 -0.54 8.73
CA PHE A 151 -17.13 -1.52 9.38
C PHE A 151 -15.71 -0.97 9.64
N VAL A 152 -15.12 -0.28 8.68
CA VAL A 152 -13.81 0.36 8.82
C VAL A 152 -13.85 1.47 9.88
N SER A 153 -14.86 2.33 9.88
CA SER A 153 -14.98 3.42 10.87
C SER A 153 -15.19 2.87 12.28
N ARG A 154 -15.92 1.75 12.43
CA ARG A 154 -16.07 1.08 13.72
C ARG A 154 -14.75 0.50 14.25
N LEU A 155 -13.83 0.14 13.36
CA LEU A 155 -12.51 -0.38 13.71
C LEU A 155 -11.47 0.70 14.00
N THR A 156 -11.50 1.80 13.25
CA THR A 156 -10.46 2.82 13.26
C THR A 156 -10.84 4.04 14.10
N SER A 157 -12.10 4.13 14.57
CA SER A 157 -12.67 5.34 15.20
C SER A 157 -12.52 6.59 14.32
N THR A 158 -12.39 6.43 13.01
CA THR A 158 -12.21 7.49 12.02
C THR A 158 -13.16 7.26 10.85
N ASP A 159 -13.87 8.29 10.44
CA ASP A 159 -14.83 8.24 9.35
C ASP A 159 -14.12 8.39 8.00
N PHE A 160 -13.75 7.27 7.40
CA PHE A 160 -13.28 7.23 6.02
C PHE A 160 -14.46 7.04 5.05
N HIS A 161 -14.47 7.85 3.99
CA HIS A 161 -15.53 7.83 2.99
C HIS A 161 -15.13 7.15 1.67
N ASP A 162 -13.84 7.16 1.30
CA ASP A 162 -13.34 6.51 0.08
C ASP A 162 -11.90 6.00 0.22
N VAL A 163 -11.72 4.95 1.00
CA VAL A 163 -10.42 4.32 1.24
C VAL A 163 -9.79 3.78 -0.05
N SER A 164 -10.62 3.41 -1.04
CA SER A 164 -10.20 2.75 -2.28
C SER A 164 -9.75 3.70 -3.39
N CYS A 165 -9.77 5.02 -3.19
CA CYS A 165 -9.28 5.97 -4.16
C CYS A 165 -7.76 5.80 -4.36
N GLY A 166 -7.30 5.69 -5.62
CA GLY A 166 -5.88 5.56 -5.96
C GLY A 166 -5.08 6.84 -5.69
N PHE A 167 -5.77 8.00 -5.72
CA PHE A 167 -5.17 9.28 -5.42
C PHE A 167 -4.90 9.43 -3.93
N LYS A 168 -3.63 9.38 -3.57
CA LYS A 168 -3.16 9.63 -2.21
C LYS A 168 -1.88 10.45 -2.27
N VAL A 169 -1.75 11.42 -1.36
CA VAL A 169 -0.57 12.27 -1.24
C VAL A 169 -0.03 12.08 0.17
N MET A 170 1.24 11.72 0.29
CA MET A 170 1.81 11.38 1.58
C MET A 170 3.27 11.82 1.70
N ARG A 171 3.72 12.04 2.93
CA ARG A 171 5.14 12.24 3.22
C ARG A 171 5.91 10.94 3.04
N ARG A 172 7.14 11.02 2.57
CA ARG A 172 8.02 9.84 2.40
C ARG A 172 8.12 8.98 3.67
N ARG A 173 8.08 9.57 4.86
CA ARG A 173 8.13 8.84 6.14
C ARG A 173 6.98 7.84 6.27
N VAL A 174 5.78 8.19 5.79
CA VAL A 174 4.63 7.27 5.77
C VAL A 174 4.90 6.10 4.83
N ALA A 175 5.33 6.38 3.60
CA ALA A 175 5.58 5.35 2.59
C ALA A 175 6.63 4.31 3.04
N ARG A 176 7.62 4.73 3.83
CA ARG A 176 8.66 3.84 4.37
C ARG A 176 8.18 2.86 5.43
N GLU A 177 7.13 3.22 6.16
CA GLU A 177 6.55 2.37 7.20
C GLU A 177 5.42 1.47 6.68
N LEU A 178 4.96 1.71 5.44
CA LEU A 178 3.90 0.91 4.82
C LEU A 178 4.46 -0.42 4.32
N ASN A 179 3.87 -1.51 4.81
CA ASN A 179 4.08 -2.85 4.29
C ASN A 179 2.83 -3.27 3.51
N LEU A 180 2.90 -3.21 2.18
CA LEU A 180 1.76 -3.52 1.31
C LEU A 180 1.91 -4.91 0.70
N TYR A 181 0.92 -5.77 0.91
CA TYR A 181 0.79 -7.08 0.27
C TYR A 181 -0.67 -7.40 -0.02
N GLY A 182 -0.96 -8.36 -0.89
CA GLY A 182 -2.34 -8.73 -1.26
C GLY A 182 -3.19 -7.53 -1.67
N GLY A 183 -4.36 -7.34 -1.07
CA GLY A 183 -5.28 -6.22 -1.32
C GLY A 183 -5.03 -4.96 -0.49
N LEU A 184 -3.92 -4.86 0.28
CA LEU A 184 -3.70 -3.80 1.27
C LEU A 184 -3.48 -2.40 0.68
N HIS A 185 -3.12 -2.26 -0.59
CA HIS A 185 -2.99 -0.96 -1.27
C HIS A 185 -4.24 -0.07 -1.13
N ARG A 186 -5.42 -0.68 -1.04
CA ARG A 186 -6.69 0.04 -0.83
C ARG A 186 -6.78 0.68 0.55
N PHE A 187 -6.10 0.11 1.53
CA PHE A 187 -6.18 0.48 2.94
C PHE A 187 -5.01 1.31 3.44
N ILE A 188 -4.22 1.87 2.54
CA ILE A 188 -3.09 2.75 2.89
C ILE A 188 -3.46 3.80 3.96
N PRO A 189 -4.60 4.53 3.86
CA PRO A 189 -4.97 5.50 4.89
C PRO A 189 -5.19 4.86 6.27
N VAL A 190 -5.79 3.68 6.29
CA VAL A 190 -6.07 2.91 7.52
C VAL A 190 -4.77 2.39 8.14
N LEU A 191 -3.86 1.88 7.31
CA LEU A 191 -2.54 1.41 7.74
C LEU A 191 -1.70 2.56 8.29
N ALA A 192 -1.68 3.71 7.62
CA ALA A 192 -0.98 4.90 8.10
C ALA A 192 -1.50 5.32 9.49
N LEU A 193 -2.82 5.36 9.67
CA LEU A 193 -3.44 5.68 10.95
C LEU A 193 -3.03 4.67 12.04
N SER A 194 -2.99 3.37 11.72
CA SER A 194 -2.59 2.33 12.68
C SER A 194 -1.11 2.44 13.11
N HIS A 195 -0.26 3.05 12.28
CA HIS A 195 1.12 3.39 12.61
C HIS A 195 1.27 4.74 13.34
N GLY A 196 0.16 5.43 13.63
CA GLY A 196 0.16 6.69 14.39
C GLY A 196 0.36 7.94 13.56
N PHE A 197 0.26 7.84 12.22
CA PHE A 197 0.31 8.99 11.33
C PHE A 197 -1.02 9.73 11.29
N THR A 198 -0.95 11.05 11.04
CA THR A 198 -2.14 11.87 10.84
C THR A 198 -2.66 11.71 9.41
N VAL A 199 -3.95 11.38 9.29
CA VAL A 199 -4.59 11.11 7.99
C VAL A 199 -5.80 12.00 7.80
N ARG A 200 -5.97 12.58 6.61
CA ARG A 200 -7.17 13.33 6.20
C ARG A 200 -7.69 12.89 4.85
N GLU A 201 -8.98 13.07 4.64
CA GLU A 201 -9.61 12.94 3.32
C GLU A 201 -10.00 14.33 2.80
N ILE A 202 -9.77 14.53 1.51
CA ILE A 202 -10.23 15.72 0.78
C ILE A 202 -11.17 15.31 -0.36
N PRO A 203 -12.22 16.11 -0.65
CA PRO A 203 -13.05 15.86 -1.81
C PRO A 203 -12.23 16.13 -3.09
N VAL A 204 -12.26 15.17 -4.02
CA VAL A 204 -11.68 15.28 -5.35
C VAL A 204 -12.72 14.94 -6.40
N ALA A 205 -12.77 15.70 -7.49
CA ALA A 205 -13.73 15.44 -8.56
C ALA A 205 -13.45 14.10 -9.22
N GLN A 206 -14.47 13.24 -9.29
CA GLN A 206 -14.37 11.95 -9.99
C GLN A 206 -14.51 12.19 -11.50
N ARG A 207 -13.62 11.62 -12.28
CA ARG A 207 -13.69 11.67 -13.74
C ARG A 207 -14.85 10.85 -14.29
N VAL A 208 -15.46 11.33 -15.36
CA VAL A 208 -16.58 10.66 -16.03
C VAL A 208 -16.14 9.32 -16.64
N GLU A 209 -14.92 9.23 -17.08
CA GLU A 209 -14.29 8.03 -17.65
C GLU A 209 -14.14 6.89 -16.61
N ASP A 210 -14.19 7.20 -15.32
CA ASP A 210 -14.23 6.18 -14.25
C ASP A 210 -15.59 5.43 -14.19
N ARG A 211 -16.57 5.84 -14.97
CA ARG A 211 -17.93 5.25 -15.09
C ARG A 211 -17.98 3.83 -15.70
N GLY A 212 -16.91 3.08 -15.71
CA GLY A 212 -16.95 1.71 -16.22
C GLY A 212 -18.02 0.88 -15.49
N THR A 213 -18.94 0.27 -16.25
CA THR A 213 -19.89 -0.75 -15.78
C THR A 213 -19.08 -1.94 -15.25
N ARG A 214 -18.82 -1.92 -13.94
CA ARG A 214 -18.12 -3.02 -13.28
C ARG A 214 -19.14 -4.10 -12.93
N TYR A 215 -19.35 -5.05 -13.84
CA TYR A 215 -19.94 -6.34 -13.47
C TYR A 215 -18.83 -7.16 -12.82
N TYR A 216 -18.84 -7.22 -11.51
CA TYR A 216 -17.94 -8.09 -10.77
C TYR A 216 -18.56 -9.48 -10.65
N GLY A 217 -17.81 -10.51 -11.02
CA GLY A 217 -18.21 -11.90 -10.71
C GLY A 217 -18.29 -12.11 -9.19
N THR A 218 -19.07 -13.11 -8.77
CA THR A 218 -19.29 -13.46 -7.35
C THR A 218 -17.99 -13.67 -6.57
N GLY A 219 -16.94 -14.20 -7.21
CA GLY A 219 -15.61 -14.37 -6.61
C GLY A 219 -14.93 -13.07 -6.17
N VAL A 220 -15.19 -11.96 -6.85
CA VAL A 220 -14.63 -10.65 -6.45
C VAL A 220 -15.27 -10.13 -5.16
N TYR A 221 -16.55 -10.41 -4.93
CA TYR A 221 -17.23 -10.02 -3.68
C TYR A 221 -16.70 -10.82 -2.49
N LEU A 222 -16.46 -12.12 -2.68
CA LEU A 222 -15.85 -12.97 -1.66
C LEU A 222 -14.41 -12.49 -1.36
N GLY A 223 -13.63 -12.17 -2.39
CA GLY A 223 -12.30 -11.60 -2.22
C GLY A 223 -12.32 -10.30 -1.40
N ARG A 224 -13.24 -9.38 -1.69
CA ARG A 224 -13.41 -8.14 -0.91
C ARG A 224 -13.82 -8.37 0.54
N LEU A 225 -14.67 -9.38 0.80
CA LEU A 225 -15.02 -9.76 2.16
C LEU A 225 -13.82 -10.30 2.91
N LEU A 226 -12.99 -11.11 2.25
CA LEU A 226 -11.73 -11.61 2.82
C LEU A 226 -10.71 -10.49 3.04
N ASP A 227 -10.64 -9.50 2.15
CA ASP A 227 -9.80 -8.30 2.34
C ASP A 227 -10.23 -7.52 3.60
N ILE A 228 -11.54 -7.36 3.81
CA ILE A 228 -12.09 -6.72 5.03
C ILE A 228 -11.72 -7.52 6.27
N LEU A 229 -11.88 -8.84 6.23
CA LEU A 229 -11.54 -9.73 7.33
C LEU A 229 -10.04 -9.66 7.62
N THR A 230 -9.22 -9.62 6.58
CA THR A 230 -7.76 -9.48 6.70
C THR A 230 -7.38 -8.17 7.39
N ILE A 231 -7.96 -7.05 6.97
CA ILE A 231 -7.71 -5.75 7.62
C ILE A 231 -8.18 -5.75 9.06
N PHE A 232 -9.37 -6.29 9.33
CA PHE A 232 -9.86 -6.44 10.70
C PHE A 232 -8.88 -7.21 11.56
N PHE A 233 -8.43 -8.35 11.04
CA PHE A 233 -7.47 -9.21 11.73
C PHE A 233 -6.13 -8.49 11.96
N LEU A 234 -5.58 -7.85 10.92
CA LEU A 234 -4.35 -7.09 11.02
C LEU A 234 -4.44 -5.95 12.03
N MET A 235 -5.50 -5.16 12.00
CA MET A 235 -5.63 -4.02 12.91
C MET A 235 -5.88 -4.42 14.36
N LYS A 236 -6.69 -5.45 14.58
CA LYS A 236 -7.12 -5.85 15.91
C LYS A 236 -6.17 -6.83 16.58
N PHE A 237 -5.59 -7.75 15.79
CA PHE A 237 -4.89 -8.93 16.33
C PHE A 237 -3.39 -8.99 16.01
N THR A 238 -2.89 -8.23 15.03
CA THR A 238 -1.46 -8.27 14.67
C THR A 238 -0.56 -7.80 15.80
N ARG A 239 -1.06 -6.97 16.72
CA ARG A 239 -0.26 -6.52 17.86
C ARG A 239 -0.25 -7.50 19.04
N MET A 240 -1.29 -8.34 19.19
CA MET A 240 -1.44 -9.26 20.34
C MET A 240 -2.35 -10.44 19.98
N PRO A 241 -1.97 -11.34 19.05
CA PRO A 241 -2.79 -12.48 18.64
C PRO A 241 -3.10 -13.43 19.79
N LEU A 242 -2.16 -13.60 20.72
CA LEU A 242 -2.34 -14.44 21.88
C LEU A 242 -3.52 -14.00 22.75
N ARG A 243 -3.81 -12.71 22.87
CA ARG A 243 -4.96 -12.25 23.67
C ARG A 243 -6.28 -12.73 23.10
N PHE A 244 -6.47 -12.71 21.79
CA PHE A 244 -7.71 -13.14 21.16
C PHE A 244 -7.83 -14.66 21.17
N PHE A 245 -6.86 -15.34 20.58
CA PHE A 245 -6.86 -16.80 20.49
C PHE A 245 -6.73 -17.45 21.86
N GLY A 246 -5.99 -16.82 22.77
CA GLY A 246 -5.87 -17.27 24.16
C GLY A 246 -7.20 -17.21 24.91
N LEU A 247 -7.91 -16.07 24.84
CA LEU A 247 -9.23 -15.93 25.45
C LEU A 247 -10.26 -16.89 24.84
N LEU A 248 -10.31 -16.99 23.51
CA LEU A 248 -11.22 -17.91 22.82
C LEU A 248 -10.90 -19.37 23.15
N GLY A 249 -9.62 -19.74 23.15
CA GLY A 249 -9.17 -21.09 23.50
C GLY A 249 -9.45 -21.43 24.95
N SER A 250 -9.22 -20.50 25.87
CA SER A 250 -9.55 -20.66 27.29
C SER A 250 -11.05 -20.82 27.51
N PHE A 251 -11.88 -20.06 26.78
CA PHE A 251 -13.33 -20.17 26.87
C PHE A 251 -13.83 -21.52 26.36
N LEU A 252 -13.32 -22.01 25.23
CA LEU A 252 -13.64 -23.32 24.70
C LEU A 252 -13.21 -24.44 25.66
N PHE A 253 -12.01 -24.31 26.23
CA PHE A 253 -11.50 -25.28 27.19
C PHE A 253 -12.33 -25.28 28.48
N ALA A 254 -12.65 -24.09 29.01
CA ALA A 254 -13.46 -23.96 30.23
C ALA A 254 -14.91 -24.46 30.03
N GLY A 255 -15.47 -24.41 28.83
CA GLY A 255 -16.76 -25.03 28.49
C GLY A 255 -16.65 -26.52 28.29
N GLY A 256 -15.59 -26.98 27.65
CA GLY A 256 -15.38 -28.39 27.33
C GLY A 256 -15.01 -29.24 28.56
N PHE A 257 -14.18 -28.72 29.46
CA PHE A 257 -13.70 -29.44 30.64
C PHE A 257 -14.85 -29.90 31.57
N PRO A 258 -15.74 -29.00 32.05
CA PRO A 258 -16.85 -29.45 32.91
C PRO A 258 -17.83 -30.37 32.19
N THR A 259 -18.09 -30.14 30.88
CA THR A 259 -18.96 -31.02 30.10
C THR A 259 -18.40 -32.44 29.99
N ALA A 260 -17.08 -32.56 29.73
CA ALA A 260 -16.43 -33.88 29.71
C ALA A 260 -16.34 -34.51 31.09
N ALA A 261 -16.03 -33.68 32.12
CA ALA A 261 -15.90 -34.17 33.50
C ALA A 261 -17.24 -34.67 34.05
N THR A 262 -18.34 -33.94 33.89
CA THR A 262 -19.66 -34.37 34.34
C THR A 262 -20.09 -35.64 33.63
N ALA A 263 -19.95 -35.73 32.31
CA ALA A 263 -20.28 -36.92 31.54
C ALA A 263 -19.42 -38.15 31.94
N ALA A 264 -18.14 -37.94 32.29
CA ALA A 264 -17.25 -38.99 32.79
C ALA A 264 -17.64 -39.45 34.19
N VAL A 265 -17.98 -38.52 35.10
CA VAL A 265 -18.46 -38.85 36.47
C VAL A 265 -19.77 -39.63 36.43
N GLU A 266 -20.75 -39.17 35.66
CA GLU A 266 -22.03 -39.86 35.49
C GLU A 266 -21.83 -41.27 34.98
N LYS A 267 -20.94 -41.47 34.02
CA LYS A 267 -20.62 -42.81 33.50
C LYS A 267 -20.03 -43.74 34.53
N VAL A 268 -19.13 -43.23 35.35
CA VAL A 268 -18.38 -44.06 36.38
C VAL A 268 -19.28 -44.38 37.56
N PHE A 269 -20.08 -43.43 38.04
CA PHE A 269 -20.87 -43.59 39.24
C PHE A 269 -22.32 -44.06 39.01
N PHE A 270 -22.94 -43.72 37.89
CA PHE A 270 -24.34 -43.97 37.66
C PHE A 270 -24.64 -45.00 36.55
N GLN A 271 -23.60 -45.54 35.88
CA GLN A 271 -23.69 -46.57 34.83
C GLN A 271 -24.77 -46.29 33.76
N THR A 272 -25.03 -45.00 33.47
CA THR A 272 -26.05 -44.54 32.54
C THR A 272 -25.69 -44.89 31.09
N GLY A 273 -26.71 -45.18 30.26
CA GLY A 273 -26.59 -45.78 28.94
C GLY A 273 -26.03 -44.91 27.85
N ILE A 274 -26.18 -45.32 26.60
CA ILE A 274 -25.54 -44.84 25.36
C ILE A 274 -25.74 -43.34 25.06
N SER A 275 -26.69 -42.67 25.71
CA SER A 275 -27.02 -41.26 25.49
C SER A 275 -25.89 -40.27 25.82
N ASP A 276 -24.99 -40.64 26.78
CA ASP A 276 -23.95 -39.75 27.30
C ASP A 276 -22.67 -39.67 26.46
N ARG A 277 -22.52 -40.54 25.45
CA ARG A 277 -21.32 -40.49 24.57
C ARG A 277 -21.23 -39.19 23.79
N ALA A 278 -22.35 -38.61 23.42
CA ALA A 278 -22.37 -37.35 22.65
C ALA A 278 -21.85 -36.17 23.51
N ALA A 279 -22.25 -36.07 24.77
CA ALA A 279 -21.77 -35.00 25.69
C ALA A 279 -20.28 -35.15 26.01
N LEU A 280 -19.80 -36.36 26.27
CA LEU A 280 -18.37 -36.62 26.48
C LEU A 280 -17.54 -36.26 25.24
N LEU A 281 -17.98 -36.71 24.05
CA LEU A 281 -17.31 -36.41 22.79
C LEU A 281 -17.30 -34.89 22.51
N LEU A 282 -18.42 -34.22 22.76
CA LEU A 282 -18.50 -32.75 22.63
C LEU A 282 -17.55 -32.04 23.59
N GLY A 283 -17.51 -32.44 24.86
CA GLY A 283 -16.61 -31.88 25.86
C GLY A 283 -15.13 -32.05 25.47
N VAL A 284 -14.74 -33.25 25.08
CA VAL A 284 -13.37 -33.53 24.61
C VAL A 284 -13.06 -32.75 23.33
N LEU A 285 -13.99 -32.65 22.37
CA LEU A 285 -13.81 -31.87 21.16
C LEU A 285 -13.56 -30.37 21.49
N LEU A 286 -14.36 -29.79 22.39
CA LEU A 286 -14.19 -28.39 22.81
C LEU A 286 -12.85 -28.17 23.52
N MET A 287 -12.39 -29.13 24.35
CA MET A 287 -11.07 -29.05 24.98
C MET A 287 -9.95 -29.06 23.93
N VAL A 288 -10.00 -29.98 22.97
CA VAL A 288 -8.99 -30.07 21.91
C VAL A 288 -8.99 -28.80 21.05
N LEU A 289 -10.17 -28.30 20.64
CA LEU A 289 -10.29 -27.04 19.91
C LEU A 289 -9.77 -25.87 20.74
N GLY A 290 -9.99 -25.84 22.05
CA GLY A 290 -9.48 -24.84 22.97
C GLY A 290 -7.94 -24.81 23.00
N VAL A 291 -7.31 -25.96 23.15
CA VAL A 291 -5.84 -26.09 23.14
C VAL A 291 -5.27 -25.72 21.77
N GLN A 292 -5.89 -26.18 20.67
CA GLN A 292 -5.46 -25.83 19.31
C GLN A 292 -5.56 -24.31 19.06
N THR A 293 -6.64 -23.66 19.48
CA THR A 293 -6.84 -22.23 19.34
C THR A 293 -5.80 -21.44 20.12
N LEU A 294 -5.47 -21.86 21.35
CA LEU A 294 -4.40 -21.24 22.16
C LEU A 294 -3.03 -21.40 21.49
N SER A 295 -2.74 -22.59 20.95
CA SER A 295 -1.49 -22.86 20.23
C SER A 295 -1.35 -21.99 18.98
N LEU A 296 -2.43 -21.74 18.23
CA LEU A 296 -2.44 -20.81 17.11
C LEU A 296 -2.11 -19.38 17.56
N GLY A 297 -2.59 -18.96 18.72
CA GLY A 297 -2.25 -17.67 19.30
C GLY A 297 -0.77 -17.53 19.61
N LEU A 298 -0.16 -18.57 20.20
CA LEU A 298 1.28 -18.61 20.48
C LEU A 298 2.13 -18.59 19.21
N ILE A 299 1.75 -19.40 18.22
CA ILE A 299 2.44 -19.42 16.92
C ILE A 299 2.36 -18.05 16.26
N GLY A 300 1.19 -17.41 16.27
CA GLY A 300 1.02 -16.06 15.75
C GLY A 300 1.94 -15.04 16.42
N GLU A 301 2.06 -15.07 17.73
CA GLU A 301 2.97 -14.20 18.50
C GLU A 301 4.45 -14.42 18.11
N ILE A 302 4.87 -15.68 17.97
CA ILE A 302 6.24 -16.04 17.58
C ILE A 302 6.52 -15.56 16.14
N ILE A 303 5.57 -15.73 15.20
CA ILE A 303 5.72 -15.27 13.82
C ILE A 303 5.89 -13.75 13.77
N ILE A 304 5.08 -13.01 14.53
CA ILE A 304 5.20 -11.54 14.61
C ILE A 304 6.56 -11.14 15.16
N PHE A 305 7.00 -11.81 16.23
CA PHE A 305 8.28 -11.51 16.83
C PHE A 305 9.47 -11.78 15.89
N THR A 306 9.42 -12.86 15.12
CA THR A 306 10.57 -13.32 14.31
C THR A 306 10.60 -12.77 12.89
N HIS A 307 9.45 -12.51 12.25
CA HIS A 307 9.35 -12.25 10.80
C HIS A 307 8.90 -10.85 10.39
N ALA A 308 8.64 -9.93 11.31
CA ALA A 308 8.07 -8.60 11.00
C ALA A 308 8.91 -7.71 10.06
N ARG A 309 10.09 -8.13 9.61
CA ARG A 309 11.06 -7.24 8.95
C ARG A 309 11.38 -7.48 7.48
N ASN A 310 11.08 -8.62 6.84
CA ASN A 310 11.79 -8.96 5.58
C ASN A 310 11.02 -9.71 4.48
N VAL A 311 9.73 -9.65 4.37
CA VAL A 311 9.05 -10.33 3.25
C VAL A 311 8.89 -9.39 2.06
N ARG A 312 9.79 -9.49 1.08
CA ARG A 312 9.61 -8.88 -0.25
C ARG A 312 9.02 -9.90 -1.20
N GLU A 313 7.77 -9.71 -1.59
CA GLU A 313 7.01 -10.66 -2.43
C GLU A 313 7.16 -10.41 -3.95
N TYR A 314 8.16 -9.64 -4.40
CA TYR A 314 8.29 -9.29 -5.82
C TYR A 314 9.70 -9.52 -6.37
N LYS A 315 9.76 -9.89 -7.65
CA LYS A 315 10.99 -9.96 -8.43
C LYS A 315 10.97 -8.86 -9.49
N VAL A 316 11.96 -7.97 -9.44
CA VAL A 316 12.17 -6.96 -10.48
C VAL A 316 12.78 -7.66 -11.69
N ALA A 317 12.17 -7.51 -12.87
CA ALA A 317 12.73 -8.01 -14.11
C ALA A 317 13.71 -7.00 -14.69
N GLU A 318 13.32 -5.72 -14.75
CA GLU A 318 14.13 -4.67 -15.36
C GLU A 318 13.76 -3.30 -14.77
N VAL A 319 14.74 -2.39 -14.69
CA VAL A 319 14.55 -0.98 -14.34
C VAL A 319 15.06 -0.12 -15.48
N ILE A 320 14.16 0.62 -16.14
CA ILE A 320 14.48 1.47 -17.28
C ILE A 320 14.49 2.92 -16.80
N ARG A 321 15.64 3.56 -16.92
CA ARG A 321 15.85 4.98 -16.57
C ARG A 321 16.35 5.72 -17.81
N LYS A 322 15.92 6.96 -18.00
CA LYS A 322 16.49 7.86 -19.01
C LYS A 322 17.99 7.98 -18.76
N PRO A 323 18.87 7.77 -19.77
CA PRO A 323 20.28 8.04 -19.58
C PRO A 323 20.45 9.50 -19.18
N SER A 324 21.15 9.74 -18.07
CA SER A 324 21.57 11.09 -17.69
C SER A 324 22.36 11.68 -18.85
N ARG A 325 22.03 12.91 -19.28
CA ARG A 325 22.86 13.64 -20.24
C ARG A 325 24.30 13.54 -19.74
N PRO A 326 25.28 13.13 -20.60
CA PRO A 326 26.66 13.14 -20.18
C PRO A 326 26.97 14.57 -19.72
N GLU A 327 27.46 14.69 -18.50
CA GLU A 327 28.01 15.94 -17.97
C GLU A 327 29.02 16.43 -19.01
N LEU A 328 28.81 17.63 -19.53
CA LEU A 328 29.69 18.25 -20.52
C LEU A 328 31.04 18.44 -19.80
N VAL A 329 31.91 17.47 -19.92
CA VAL A 329 33.28 17.60 -19.48
C VAL A 329 33.89 18.67 -20.39
N LEU A 330 33.94 19.89 -19.90
CA LEU A 330 34.71 20.93 -20.55
C LEU A 330 36.14 20.40 -20.71
N PRO A 331 36.70 20.45 -21.93
CA PRO A 331 38.08 20.06 -22.13
C PRO A 331 38.97 20.85 -21.16
N PRO A 332 40.00 20.22 -20.58
CA PRO A 332 40.91 20.92 -19.70
C PRO A 332 41.47 22.11 -20.48
N GLY A 333 41.22 23.29 -19.94
CA GLY A 333 41.70 24.53 -20.53
C GLY A 333 43.20 24.40 -20.81
N THR A 334 43.58 24.61 -22.06
CA THR A 334 44.96 24.81 -22.44
C THR A 334 45.45 26.08 -21.72
N GLY A 335 45.99 25.86 -20.53
CA GLY A 335 46.71 26.87 -19.81
C GLY A 335 48.01 27.16 -20.57
N ASP A 336 47.99 28.19 -21.38
CA ASP A 336 49.23 28.86 -21.80
C ASP A 336 49.90 29.43 -20.54
N GLU A 337 50.90 28.75 -20.09
CA GLU A 337 51.89 29.28 -19.19
C GLU A 337 52.77 30.29 -19.98
N PRO A 338 52.81 31.58 -19.62
CA PRO A 338 53.87 32.44 -20.13
C PRO A 338 55.15 32.11 -19.39
N ALA A 339 56.11 31.60 -20.13
CA ALA A 339 57.52 31.51 -19.73
C ALA A 339 58.01 32.89 -19.25
N ILE A 340 58.35 33.00 -18.00
CA ILE A 340 59.16 34.12 -17.50
C ILE A 340 60.54 33.52 -17.25
N ASP A 341 61.38 33.76 -18.26
CA ASP A 341 62.84 33.67 -18.21
C ASP A 341 63.39 34.90 -17.46
N GLY A 342 64.43 34.69 -16.69
CA GLY A 342 65.25 35.87 -16.37
C GLY A 342 65.71 36.06 -14.93
N ALA A 343 66.81 35.34 -14.61
CA ALA A 343 68.05 35.97 -14.13
C ALA A 343 68.20 36.64 -12.75
N ARG A 344 69.24 36.21 -12.13
CA ARG A 344 70.20 36.87 -11.21
C ARG A 344 69.99 36.67 -9.73
N GLN A 345 70.91 35.86 -9.16
CA GLN A 345 72.27 36.25 -8.62
C GLN A 345 72.18 37.09 -7.36
N ALA A 346 72.89 36.58 -6.39
CA ALA A 346 73.63 37.23 -5.32
C ALA A 346 72.94 37.58 -3.97
N SER A 347 73.29 36.92 -3.03
CA SER A 347 74.07 37.12 -1.80
C SER A 347 73.65 36.14 -0.72
#